data_600467aa648f16ef50af5f1aaadf98f4
#
_entry.id   600467aa648f16ef50af5f1aaadf98f4
#
_cell.length_a   1.000
_cell.length_b   1.000
_cell.length_c   1.000
_cell.angle_alpha   90.00
_cell.angle_beta   90.00
_cell.angle_gamma   90.00
#
_symmetry.space_group_name_H-M   'P 1'
#
loop_
_entity.id
_entity.type
_entity.pdbx_description
1 polymer ?
#
loop_
_entity_poly.entity_id
_entity_poly.type
_entity_poly.pdbx_seq_one_letter_code
_entity_poly.pdbx_strand_id
1 'polypeptide(L)'
;LRRREGGPDAGWHLKGPRQGSGRMETGWPLDIGGDTASVTGVPPEIAAHIGDLTTDPLVVIARIRNTRTAYALRDAEGGILAEMVDDRVRTRDEQRGMEQAWREWEIELGPAAPEDADACAAFFDAVTVAAYAKGAREASSDSKLARALGV
;
A
#
# COMPACT_ATOMS: atom_id res chain seq x y z
N LEU A 1 0.31 -8.55 -8.31
CA LEU A 1 1.23 -9.18 -7.36
C LEU A 1 2.32 -8.17 -6.95
N ARG A 2 2.69 -8.15 -5.68
CA ARG A 2 3.74 -7.28 -5.11
C ARG A 2 4.66 -8.10 -4.22
N ARG A 3 5.95 -7.89 -4.33
CA ARG A 3 6.96 -8.35 -3.35
C ARG A 3 7.42 -7.15 -2.54
N ARG A 4 7.40 -7.26 -1.22
CA ARG A 4 7.80 -6.20 -0.30
C ARG A 4 8.93 -6.67 0.60
N GLU A 5 9.99 -5.88 0.68
CA GLU A 5 11.12 -6.07 1.59
C GLU A 5 11.12 -4.97 2.64
N GLY A 6 11.48 -5.34 3.86
CA GLY A 6 11.53 -4.42 5.00
C GLY A 6 10.15 -4.02 5.52
N GLY A 7 10.14 -3.61 6.79
CA GLY A 7 8.92 -3.28 7.52
C GLY A 7 8.17 -4.50 8.04
N PRO A 8 7.09 -4.28 8.83
CA PRO A 8 6.32 -5.34 9.45
C PRO A 8 5.57 -6.23 8.46
N ASP A 9 5.26 -5.72 7.27
CA ASP A 9 4.52 -6.42 6.21
C ASP A 9 5.45 -6.91 5.10
N ALA A 10 6.70 -7.27 5.41
CA ALA A 10 7.59 -7.89 4.44
C ALA A 10 6.98 -9.23 3.96
N GLY A 11 6.91 -9.42 2.64
CA GLY A 11 6.25 -10.59 2.06
C GLY A 11 5.83 -10.37 0.62
N TRP A 12 5.14 -11.38 0.11
CA TRP A 12 4.44 -11.32 -1.15
C TRP A 12 2.96 -11.03 -0.91
N HIS A 13 2.37 -10.18 -1.73
CA HIS A 13 0.99 -9.75 -1.59
C HIS A 13 0.28 -9.76 -2.93
N LEU A 14 -0.84 -10.44 -3.00
CA LEU A 14 -1.76 -10.42 -4.13
C LEU A 14 -3.03 -9.67 -3.72
N LYS A 15 -3.31 -8.56 -4.40
CA LYS A 15 -4.55 -7.81 -4.22
C LYS A 15 -5.52 -8.15 -5.33
N GLY A 16 -6.66 -8.70 -4.96
CA GLY A 16 -7.78 -8.98 -5.86
C GLY A 16 -8.51 -7.71 -6.33
N PRO A 17 -9.53 -7.86 -7.16
CA PRO A 17 -10.40 -6.75 -7.55
C PRO A 17 -11.15 -6.20 -6.34
N ARG A 18 -11.58 -4.93 -6.42
CA ARG A 18 -12.46 -4.34 -5.40
C ARG A 18 -13.82 -5.03 -5.41
N GLN A 19 -14.33 -5.34 -4.23
CA GLN A 19 -15.68 -5.86 -4.01
C GLN A 19 -16.36 -4.98 -2.96
N GLY A 20 -17.20 -4.05 -3.41
CA GLY A 20 -17.77 -3.02 -2.54
C GLY A 20 -16.69 -2.09 -1.96
N SER A 21 -16.70 -1.90 -0.63
CA SER A 21 -15.69 -1.12 0.10
C SER A 21 -14.41 -1.91 0.41
N GLY A 22 -14.42 -3.24 0.23
CA GLY A 22 -13.30 -4.13 0.54
C GLY A 22 -12.53 -4.61 -0.68
N ARG A 23 -11.37 -5.22 -0.39
CA ARG A 23 -10.55 -5.91 -1.38
C ARG A 23 -9.94 -7.14 -0.72
N MET A 24 -10.06 -8.29 -1.38
CA MET A 24 -9.35 -9.49 -0.91
C MET A 24 -7.84 -9.29 -1.10
N GLU A 25 -7.09 -9.62 -0.06
CA GLU A 25 -5.63 -9.64 -0.10
C GLU A 25 -5.14 -11.00 0.41
N THR A 26 -4.25 -11.62 -0.35
CA THR A 26 -3.57 -12.85 0.04
C THR A 26 -2.09 -12.54 0.21
N GLY A 27 -1.52 -12.95 1.34
CA GLY A 27 -0.11 -12.72 1.68
C GLY A 27 0.67 -14.02 1.85
N TRP A 28 1.96 -13.99 1.51
CA TRP A 28 2.91 -15.07 1.76
C TRP A 28 4.22 -14.49 2.31
N PRO A 29 4.96 -15.24 3.14
CA PRO A 29 6.26 -14.81 3.62
C PRO A 29 7.28 -14.69 2.48
N LEU A 30 8.36 -13.92 2.70
CA LEU A 30 9.41 -13.72 1.68
C LEU A 30 10.16 -15.00 1.32
N ASP A 31 10.31 -15.91 2.28
CA ASP A 31 11.04 -17.17 2.17
C ASP A 31 10.20 -18.34 1.65
N ILE A 32 8.96 -18.07 1.22
CA ILE A 32 8.12 -19.11 0.59
C ILE A 32 8.85 -19.74 -0.61
N GLY A 33 8.90 -21.06 -0.65
CA GLY A 33 9.60 -21.81 -1.70
C GLY A 33 11.11 -21.95 -1.51
N GLY A 34 11.67 -21.49 -0.40
CA GLY A 34 13.10 -21.62 -0.07
C GLY A 34 14.02 -20.87 -1.05
N ASP A 35 15.26 -21.36 -1.21
CA ASP A 35 16.31 -20.76 -2.09
C ASP A 35 16.03 -20.91 -3.60
N THR A 36 14.90 -21.48 -4.00
CA THR A 36 14.48 -21.57 -5.39
C THR A 36 13.91 -20.24 -5.89
N ALA A 37 14.72 -19.18 -5.85
CA ALA A 37 14.44 -17.99 -6.63
C ALA A 37 14.44 -18.39 -8.11
N SER A 38 13.23 -18.57 -8.67
CA SER A 38 13.12 -18.75 -10.11
C SER A 38 13.73 -17.54 -10.82
N VAL A 39 14.22 -17.71 -12.02
CA VAL A 39 14.76 -16.61 -12.86
C VAL A 39 13.73 -15.47 -13.01
N THR A 40 12.44 -15.77 -12.84
CA THR A 40 11.33 -14.84 -12.82
C THR A 40 11.09 -14.20 -11.45
N GLY A 41 11.76 -14.68 -10.38
CA GLY A 41 11.64 -14.15 -9.03
C GLY A 41 10.31 -14.44 -8.32
N VAL A 42 9.36 -15.17 -8.92
CA VAL A 42 8.09 -15.54 -8.30
C VAL A 42 8.12 -17.00 -7.84
N PRO A 43 7.90 -17.28 -6.55
CA PRO A 43 7.84 -18.64 -6.03
C PRO A 43 6.79 -19.52 -6.73
N PRO A 44 7.06 -20.83 -6.91
CA PRO A 44 6.14 -21.75 -7.59
C PRO A 44 4.74 -21.81 -6.96
N GLU A 45 4.64 -21.71 -5.63
CA GLU A 45 3.39 -21.71 -4.88
C GLU A 45 2.52 -20.51 -5.23
N ILE A 46 3.15 -19.34 -5.39
CA ILE A 46 2.46 -18.11 -5.80
C ILE A 46 2.06 -18.20 -7.27
N ALA A 47 2.96 -18.70 -8.12
CA ALA A 47 2.68 -18.92 -9.54
C ALA A 47 1.48 -19.86 -9.73
N ALA A 48 1.42 -20.96 -8.97
CA ALA A 48 0.29 -21.87 -8.99
C ALA A 48 -1.03 -21.19 -8.55
N HIS A 49 -0.97 -20.31 -7.51
CA HIS A 49 -2.16 -19.61 -7.01
C HIS A 49 -2.74 -18.61 -8.02
N ILE A 50 -1.91 -18.03 -8.88
CA ILE A 50 -2.34 -17.09 -9.92
C ILE A 50 -2.51 -17.74 -11.29
N GLY A 51 -2.31 -19.06 -11.40
CA GLY A 51 -2.36 -19.80 -12.67
C GLY A 51 -3.67 -19.67 -13.42
N ASP A 52 -4.78 -19.50 -12.70
CA ASP A 52 -6.11 -19.26 -13.30
C ASP A 52 -6.25 -17.85 -13.90
N LEU A 53 -5.39 -16.91 -13.51
CA LEU A 53 -5.41 -15.52 -14.00
C LEU A 53 -4.48 -15.34 -15.19
N THR A 54 -3.32 -15.99 -15.16
CA THR A 54 -2.33 -15.92 -16.25
C THR A 54 -1.33 -17.07 -16.16
N THR A 55 -0.92 -17.56 -17.33
CA THR A 55 0.21 -18.50 -17.50
C THR A 55 1.45 -17.80 -18.06
N ASP A 56 1.34 -16.50 -18.39
CA ASP A 56 2.44 -15.73 -18.94
C ASP A 56 3.52 -15.47 -17.87
N PRO A 57 4.80 -15.39 -18.26
CA PRO A 57 5.86 -15.00 -17.35
C PRO A 57 5.62 -13.63 -16.75
N LEU A 58 5.68 -13.54 -15.41
CA LEU A 58 5.57 -12.27 -14.71
C LEU A 58 6.88 -11.49 -14.80
N VAL A 59 6.78 -10.20 -15.09
CA VAL A 59 7.92 -9.28 -15.15
C VAL A 59 7.71 -8.13 -14.15
N VAL A 60 8.82 -7.58 -13.66
CA VAL A 60 8.76 -6.40 -12.81
C VAL A 60 8.35 -5.19 -13.65
N ILE A 61 7.23 -4.58 -13.34
CA ILE A 61 6.72 -3.39 -14.04
C ILE A 61 7.10 -2.08 -13.34
N ALA A 62 7.27 -2.12 -12.02
CA ALA A 62 7.70 -0.95 -11.25
C ALA A 62 8.48 -1.37 -10.00
N ARG A 63 9.40 -0.50 -9.58
CA ARG A 63 10.04 -0.55 -8.28
C ARG A 63 9.63 0.65 -7.47
N ILE A 64 9.26 0.41 -6.20
CA ILE A 64 8.81 1.45 -5.28
C ILE A 64 9.67 1.34 -4.02
N ARG A 65 10.38 2.42 -3.71
CA ARG A 65 11.09 2.57 -2.43
C ARG A 65 10.34 3.58 -1.59
N ASN A 66 10.00 3.19 -0.37
CA ASN A 66 9.27 4.03 0.55
C ASN A 66 10.02 4.17 1.86
N THR A 67 10.19 5.41 2.34
CA THR A 67 10.63 5.69 3.71
C THR A 67 9.43 6.21 4.47
N ARG A 68 8.97 5.45 5.47
CA ARG A 68 7.73 5.68 6.22
C ARG A 68 8.04 6.13 7.64
N THR A 69 7.36 7.17 8.10
CA THR A 69 7.24 7.52 9.51
C THR A 69 5.78 7.40 9.92
N ALA A 70 5.48 6.58 10.91
CA ALA A 70 4.12 6.34 11.38
C ALA A 70 3.86 7.09 12.69
N TYR A 71 2.64 7.62 12.85
CA TYR A 71 2.16 8.34 14.01
C TYR A 71 0.80 7.76 14.42
N ALA A 72 0.70 7.25 15.66
CA ALA A 72 -0.57 6.82 16.21
C ALA A 72 -1.35 8.04 16.73
N LEU A 73 -2.53 8.27 16.17
CA LEU A 73 -3.51 9.25 16.68
C LEU A 73 -4.37 8.56 17.73
N ARG A 74 -4.38 9.11 18.94
CA ARG A 74 -5.03 8.47 20.09
C ARG A 74 -6.17 9.34 20.63
N ASP A 75 -7.18 8.67 21.18
CA ASP A 75 -8.21 9.30 22.02
C ASP A 75 -7.66 9.66 23.42
N ALA A 76 -8.52 10.23 24.25
CA ALA A 76 -8.16 10.62 25.62
C ALA A 76 -7.87 9.43 26.53
N GLU A 77 -8.41 8.25 26.22
CA GLU A 77 -8.25 6.98 26.94
C GLU A 77 -7.02 6.21 26.46
N GLY A 78 -6.34 6.70 25.40
CA GLY A 78 -5.13 6.09 24.82
C GLY A 78 -5.40 5.08 23.71
N GLY A 79 -6.64 4.89 23.32
CA GLY A 79 -7.03 4.04 22.19
C GLY A 79 -6.51 4.61 20.86
N ILE A 80 -6.16 3.76 19.91
CA ILE A 80 -5.68 4.18 18.58
C ILE A 80 -6.89 4.43 17.68
N LEU A 81 -7.22 5.72 17.47
CA LEU A 81 -8.27 6.16 16.54
C LEU A 81 -7.86 5.97 15.09
N ALA A 82 -6.62 6.30 14.78
CA ALA A 82 -6.07 6.18 13.44
C ALA A 82 -4.53 6.11 13.48
N GLU A 83 -3.95 5.60 12.43
CA GLU A 83 -2.54 5.76 12.12
C GLU A 83 -2.38 6.73 10.94
N MET A 84 -1.58 7.77 11.15
CA MET A 84 -1.11 8.65 10.09
C MET A 84 0.29 8.23 9.68
N VAL A 85 0.53 8.09 8.39
CA VAL A 85 1.87 7.82 7.88
C VAL A 85 2.35 8.95 6.97
N ASP A 86 3.62 9.29 7.10
CA ASP A 86 4.35 10.23 6.26
C ASP A 86 5.32 9.42 5.40
N ASP A 87 4.98 9.27 4.14
CA ASP A 87 5.71 8.47 3.17
C ASP A 87 6.53 9.35 2.23
N ARG A 88 7.83 9.08 2.15
CA ARG A 88 8.72 9.59 1.11
C ARG A 88 8.95 8.50 0.10
N VAL A 89 8.34 8.66 -1.07
CA VAL A 89 8.27 7.65 -2.11
C VAL A 89 9.23 7.99 -3.24
N ARG A 90 9.95 6.97 -3.72
CA ARG A 90 10.70 7.00 -4.98
C ARG A 90 10.29 5.79 -5.80
N THR A 91 10.03 6.00 -7.07
CA THR A 91 9.59 4.95 -7.98
C THR A 91 10.38 4.95 -9.26
N ARG A 92 10.42 3.76 -9.89
CA ARG A 92 10.90 3.57 -11.25
C ARG A 92 9.90 2.69 -12.00
N ASP A 93 9.40 3.21 -13.12
CA ASP A 93 8.70 2.42 -14.14
C ASP A 93 9.77 1.65 -14.93
N GLU A 94 9.77 0.32 -14.83
CA GLU A 94 10.79 -0.52 -15.47
C GLU A 94 10.59 -0.65 -16.98
N GLN A 95 9.40 -0.36 -17.50
CA GLN A 95 9.13 -0.41 -18.92
C GLN A 95 9.54 0.88 -19.64
N ARG A 96 9.26 2.04 -19.02
CA ARG A 96 9.55 3.35 -19.59
C ARG A 96 10.87 3.95 -19.09
N GLY A 97 11.46 3.38 -18.06
CA GLY A 97 12.66 3.89 -17.41
C GLY A 97 12.45 5.22 -16.67
N MET A 98 11.19 5.60 -16.42
CA MET A 98 10.86 6.88 -15.78
C MET A 98 10.99 6.75 -14.26
N GLU A 99 11.59 7.77 -13.65
CA GLU A 99 11.70 7.87 -12.20
C GLU A 99 10.84 9.02 -11.69
N GLN A 100 10.22 8.81 -10.53
CA GLN A 100 9.44 9.82 -9.83
C GLN A 100 9.77 9.79 -8.34
N ALA A 101 9.60 10.95 -7.70
CA ALA A 101 9.70 11.05 -6.25
C ALA A 101 8.63 12.03 -5.74
N TRP A 102 8.00 11.66 -4.61
CA TRP A 102 7.03 12.52 -3.93
C TRP A 102 6.97 12.23 -2.44
N ARG A 103 6.24 13.03 -1.71
CA ARG A 103 5.84 12.81 -0.33
C ARG A 103 4.33 12.75 -0.28
N GLU A 104 3.79 11.83 0.50
CA GLU A 104 2.37 11.72 0.72
C GLU A 104 2.08 11.35 2.18
N TRP A 105 0.90 11.73 2.63
CA TRP A 105 0.35 11.32 3.90
C TRP A 105 -0.84 10.40 3.65
N GLU A 106 -0.92 9.31 4.41
CA GLU A 106 -2.06 8.41 4.42
C GLU A 106 -2.58 8.32 5.85
N ILE A 107 -3.89 8.16 6.01
CA ILE A 107 -4.52 7.97 7.31
C ILE A 107 -5.42 6.75 7.21
N GLU A 108 -5.18 5.79 8.10
CA GLU A 108 -5.94 4.56 8.22
C GLU A 108 -6.62 4.53 9.59
N LEU A 109 -7.91 4.14 9.64
CA LEU A 109 -8.64 4.01 10.90
C LEU A 109 -8.04 2.89 11.74
N GLY A 110 -7.90 3.18 13.03
CA GLY A 110 -7.41 2.24 14.03
C GLY A 110 -8.54 1.49 14.74
N PRO A 111 -8.19 0.59 15.66
CA PRO A 111 -9.17 -0.25 16.36
C PRO A 111 -10.11 0.51 17.30
N ALA A 112 -9.76 1.72 17.72
CA ALA A 112 -10.62 2.59 18.53
C ALA A 112 -11.33 3.67 17.69
N ALA A 113 -11.32 3.51 16.36
CA ALA A 113 -12.05 4.43 15.47
C ALA A 113 -13.56 4.35 15.75
N PRO A 114 -14.30 5.43 15.50
CA PRO A 114 -15.76 5.41 15.58
C PRO A 114 -16.34 4.33 14.65
N GLU A 115 -17.32 3.57 15.15
CA GLU A 115 -18.06 2.59 14.32
C GLU A 115 -19.14 3.27 13.46
N ASP A 116 -19.60 4.44 13.90
CA ASP A 116 -20.62 5.22 13.22
C ASP A 116 -20.06 5.93 11.98
N ALA A 117 -20.75 5.79 10.85
CA ALA A 117 -20.31 6.34 9.56
C ALA A 117 -20.21 7.87 9.54
N ASP A 118 -21.13 8.58 10.21
CA ASP A 118 -21.12 10.03 10.24
C ASP A 118 -19.98 10.54 11.12
N ALA A 119 -19.69 9.86 12.22
CA ALA A 119 -18.55 10.15 13.08
C ALA A 119 -17.20 9.88 12.36
N CYS A 120 -17.10 8.81 11.58
CA CYS A 120 -15.95 8.57 10.73
C CYS A 120 -15.77 9.66 9.68
N ALA A 121 -16.84 10.07 9.02
CA ALA A 121 -16.80 11.15 8.03
C ALA A 121 -16.33 12.47 8.68
N ALA A 122 -16.90 12.84 9.83
CA ALA A 122 -16.49 14.03 10.58
C ALA A 122 -15.01 13.99 11.00
N PHE A 123 -14.50 12.81 11.38
CA PHE A 123 -13.08 12.63 11.68
C PHE A 123 -12.22 12.90 10.43
N PHE A 124 -12.54 12.31 9.28
CA PHE A 124 -11.77 12.54 8.05
C PHE A 124 -11.86 13.98 7.55
N ASP A 125 -13.02 14.64 7.70
CA ASP A 125 -13.18 16.06 7.38
C ASP A 125 -12.25 16.93 8.25
N ALA A 126 -12.21 16.70 9.56
CA ALA A 126 -11.33 17.41 10.47
C ALA A 126 -9.85 17.22 10.13
N VAL A 127 -9.46 15.97 9.81
CA VAL A 127 -8.10 15.63 9.38
C VAL A 127 -7.74 16.30 8.07
N THR A 128 -8.67 16.31 7.11
CA THR A 128 -8.48 16.95 5.79
C THR A 128 -8.25 18.45 5.95
N VAL A 129 -9.09 19.13 6.76
CA VAL A 129 -8.91 20.55 7.06
C VAL A 129 -7.56 20.84 7.69
N ALA A 130 -7.15 20.02 8.67
CA ALA A 130 -5.85 20.18 9.34
C ALA A 130 -4.68 19.97 8.37
N ALA A 131 -4.76 18.95 7.49
CA ALA A 131 -3.74 18.66 6.49
C ALA A 131 -3.60 19.80 5.47
N TYR A 132 -4.72 20.30 4.95
CA TYR A 132 -4.73 21.41 3.99
C TYR A 132 -4.18 22.70 4.61
N ALA A 133 -4.47 22.97 5.87
CA ALA A 133 -3.89 24.10 6.62
C ALA A 133 -2.35 24.02 6.73
N LYS A 134 -1.77 22.81 6.56
CA LYS A 134 -0.32 22.56 6.52
C LYS A 134 0.24 22.46 5.10
N GLY A 135 -0.56 22.76 4.08
CA GLY A 135 -0.15 22.80 2.68
C GLY A 135 -0.25 21.44 1.95
N ALA A 136 -0.91 20.44 2.55
CA ALA A 136 -1.23 19.22 1.83
C ALA A 136 -2.20 19.53 0.68
N ARG A 137 -2.22 18.63 -0.29
CA ARG A 137 -3.14 18.64 -1.43
C ARG A 137 -3.66 17.23 -1.62
N GLU A 138 -4.81 17.11 -2.23
CA GLU A 138 -5.34 15.82 -2.62
C GLU A 138 -4.35 15.03 -3.47
N ALA A 139 -4.24 13.73 -3.20
CA ALA A 139 -3.35 12.86 -3.94
C ALA A 139 -3.82 12.72 -5.39
N SER A 140 -2.88 12.74 -6.32
CA SER A 140 -3.19 12.58 -7.75
C SER A 140 -3.57 11.15 -8.15
N SER A 141 -3.45 10.19 -7.24
CA SER A 141 -3.77 8.78 -7.47
C SER A 141 -3.97 8.06 -6.14
N ASP A 142 -4.90 7.13 -6.10
CA ASP A 142 -5.19 6.26 -4.94
C ASP A 142 -4.14 5.16 -4.73
N SER A 143 -3.13 5.08 -5.58
CA SER A 143 -2.15 3.99 -5.55
C SER A 143 -0.77 4.47 -5.96
N LYS A 144 0.22 4.17 -5.11
CA LYS A 144 1.64 4.40 -5.44
C LYS A 144 2.06 3.75 -6.76
N LEU A 145 1.50 2.57 -7.07
CA LEU A 145 1.78 1.88 -8.33
C LEU A 145 1.18 2.61 -9.53
N ALA A 146 -0.10 3.00 -9.45
CA ALA A 146 -0.75 3.75 -10.53
C ALA A 146 -0.01 5.06 -10.80
N ARG A 147 0.36 5.78 -9.74
CA ARG A 147 1.16 7.01 -9.87
C ARG A 147 2.54 6.74 -10.49
N ALA A 148 3.22 5.66 -10.09
CA ALA A 148 4.52 5.27 -10.67
C ALA A 148 4.43 4.99 -12.18
N LEU A 149 3.32 4.42 -12.63
CA LEU A 149 3.06 4.08 -14.03
C LEU A 149 2.39 5.23 -14.82
N GLY A 150 1.99 6.31 -14.16
CA GLY A 150 1.33 7.46 -14.79
C GLY A 150 -0.08 7.15 -15.29
N VAL A 151 -0.82 6.28 -14.58
CA VAL A 151 -2.20 5.86 -14.88
C VAL A 151 -3.10 6.07 -13.68
#